data_836ec41c57e19d412dc78d871450b2b5
#
_entry.id   836ec41c57e19d412dc78d871450b2b5
#
_cell.length_a   1.000
_cell.length_b   1.000
_cell.length_c   1.000
_cell.angle_alpha   90.00
_cell.angle_beta   90.00
_cell.angle_gamma   90.00
#
_symmetry.space_group_name_H-M   'P 1'
#
loop_
_entity.id
_entity.type
_entity.pdbx_description
1 polymer ?
#
loop_
_entity_poly.entity_id
_entity_poly.type
_entity_poly.pdbx_seq_one_letter_code
_entity_poly.pdbx_strand_id
1 'polypeptide(L)'
;MSRTDAEASPPTDFIREAVREDLASGRFDRVQTRFPPEPNAYLHIGHAKAVWIDYGVAKDFGGRFNLRFDDTNPEKEEQEFVDAIIDDVRWLLSADPDAHRHWDGQARFGSDYFERQYELACDLVRKGLAYVCDLSPEQLRETRGTLTRPGTESPWRDRSVEENLDLFARMRAGEFPDGSKTLRAKIDMASPNLVLRDPVMYRIRRVRHHRQGDAWCIYPTYDWAHGLQDSIEGVTHSLCTLEYEIHRPLYDWFLEQLGVFHPRQIEFARLNLTYTVMSKRKFVELVKAGKVTGFDDPRLPTLAGLRRRGYSPQAIREFCRRIGVTKTA
;
A
#
# COMPACT_ATOMS: atom_id res chain seq x y z
N MET A 1 -3.75 1.47 -53.88
CA MET A 1 -2.64 1.12 -53.01
C MET A 1 -3.04 1.49 -51.57
N SER A 2 -3.51 0.51 -50.82
CA SER A 2 -3.96 0.67 -49.46
C SER A 2 -2.73 0.74 -48.55
N ARG A 3 -2.54 1.84 -47.82
CA ARG A 3 -1.60 1.89 -46.71
C ARG A 3 -2.20 1.01 -45.62
N THR A 4 -1.59 -0.13 -45.38
CA THR A 4 -1.78 -0.90 -44.19
C THR A 4 -1.40 -0.02 -43.00
N ASP A 5 -2.36 0.33 -42.18
CA ASP A 5 -2.10 0.89 -40.85
C ASP A 5 -1.26 -0.15 -40.08
N ALA A 6 0.04 0.10 -40.03
CA ALA A 6 0.89 -0.62 -39.10
C ALA A 6 0.38 -0.27 -37.72
N GLU A 7 -0.20 -1.25 -37.02
CA GLU A 7 -0.55 -1.14 -35.62
C GLU A 7 0.71 -0.67 -34.89
N ALA A 8 0.70 0.58 -34.46
CA ALA A 8 1.77 1.12 -33.62
C ALA A 8 1.87 0.26 -32.38
N SER A 9 3.00 -0.39 -32.18
CA SER A 9 3.27 -1.13 -30.96
C SER A 9 2.89 -0.27 -29.74
N PRO A 10 2.16 -0.82 -28.78
CA PRO A 10 1.73 -0.03 -27.61
C PRO A 10 2.96 0.63 -26.96
N PRO A 11 2.83 1.87 -26.47
CA PRO A 11 3.94 2.57 -25.85
C PRO A 11 4.53 1.70 -24.74
N THR A 12 5.81 1.42 -24.83
CA THR A 12 6.52 0.62 -23.85
C THR A 12 7.15 1.52 -22.79
N ASP A 13 7.20 1.04 -21.57
CA ASP A 13 7.93 1.61 -20.44
C ASP A 13 8.55 0.47 -19.63
N PHE A 14 9.44 0.80 -18.71
CA PHE A 14 10.18 -0.20 -17.94
C PHE A 14 9.29 -1.14 -17.10
N ILE A 15 8.07 -0.70 -16.69
CA ILE A 15 7.11 -1.57 -15.99
C ILE A 15 6.56 -2.62 -16.95
N ARG A 16 6.10 -2.19 -18.13
CA ARG A 16 5.57 -3.08 -19.16
C ARG A 16 6.63 -4.04 -19.71
N GLU A 17 7.88 -3.59 -19.79
CA GLU A 17 9.01 -4.47 -20.14
C GLU A 17 9.21 -5.55 -19.08
N ALA A 18 9.25 -5.19 -17.79
CA ALA A 18 9.36 -6.14 -16.70
C ALA A 18 8.21 -7.15 -16.66
N VAL A 19 6.97 -6.71 -16.93
CA VAL A 19 5.81 -7.60 -17.02
C VAL A 19 5.94 -8.58 -18.18
N ARG A 20 6.41 -8.14 -19.37
CA ARG A 20 6.65 -9.04 -20.51
C ARG A 20 7.71 -10.09 -20.21
N GLU A 21 8.81 -9.67 -19.56
CA GLU A 21 9.88 -10.58 -19.13
C GLU A 21 9.35 -11.66 -18.16
N ASP A 22 8.56 -11.25 -17.18
CA ASP A 22 7.99 -12.16 -16.17
C ASP A 22 7.01 -13.17 -16.81
N LEU A 23 6.18 -12.72 -17.75
CA LEU A 23 5.28 -13.63 -18.49
C LEU A 23 6.06 -14.55 -19.42
N ALA A 24 7.06 -14.03 -20.15
CA ALA A 24 7.88 -14.82 -21.06
C ALA A 24 8.74 -15.87 -20.35
N SER A 25 9.22 -15.57 -19.14
CA SER A 25 9.99 -16.51 -18.31
C SER A 25 9.11 -17.54 -17.57
N GLY A 26 7.78 -17.37 -17.59
CA GLY A 26 6.86 -18.21 -16.84
C GLY A 26 6.86 -17.93 -15.34
N ARG A 27 7.42 -16.81 -14.90
CA ARG A 27 7.33 -16.39 -13.49
C ARG A 27 5.87 -16.19 -13.06
N PHE A 28 5.06 -15.63 -13.93
CA PHE A 28 3.62 -15.49 -13.78
C PHE A 28 2.89 -15.95 -15.06
N ASP A 29 1.70 -16.50 -14.88
CA ASP A 29 0.80 -16.94 -15.98
C ASP A 29 -0.28 -15.92 -16.32
N ARG A 30 -0.41 -14.87 -15.50
CA ARG A 30 -1.38 -13.80 -15.62
C ARG A 30 -0.81 -12.50 -15.08
N VAL A 31 -1.54 -11.39 -15.30
CA VAL A 31 -1.25 -10.09 -14.71
C VAL A 31 -2.38 -9.68 -13.79
N GLN A 32 -2.03 -9.35 -12.55
CA GLN A 32 -2.92 -8.75 -11.59
C GLN A 32 -2.21 -7.64 -10.86
N THR A 33 -2.81 -6.45 -10.86
CA THR A 33 -2.33 -5.25 -10.19
C THR A 33 -3.35 -4.75 -9.19
N ARG A 34 -2.99 -3.75 -8.39
CA ARG A 34 -3.92 -3.12 -7.46
C ARG A 34 -3.54 -1.67 -7.18
N PHE A 35 -4.55 -0.84 -6.93
CA PHE A 35 -4.38 0.49 -6.33
C PHE A 35 -4.79 0.42 -4.86
N PRO A 36 -3.86 0.71 -3.89
CA PRO A 36 -4.09 0.52 -2.46
C PRO A 36 -4.21 1.84 -1.69
N PRO A 37 -5.29 2.64 -1.86
CA PRO A 37 -5.43 3.89 -1.13
C PRO A 37 -5.74 3.65 0.35
N GLU A 38 -5.19 4.52 1.24
CA GLU A 38 -5.69 4.65 2.60
C GLU A 38 -7.04 5.42 2.59
N PRO A 39 -8.09 4.94 3.28
CA PRO A 39 -9.41 5.60 3.31
C PRO A 39 -9.44 6.77 4.29
N ASN A 40 -8.60 7.76 4.10
CA ASN A 40 -8.36 8.85 5.03
C ASN A 40 -8.30 10.24 4.36
N ALA A 41 -8.60 10.35 3.05
CA ALA A 41 -8.83 11.59 2.28
C ALA A 41 -9.32 11.30 0.86
N TYR A 42 -9.77 12.36 0.19
CA TYR A 42 -10.10 12.36 -1.23
C TYR A 42 -8.87 12.14 -2.11
N LEU A 43 -9.07 11.46 -3.25
CA LEU A 43 -8.02 11.31 -4.24
C LEU A 43 -7.70 12.64 -4.92
N HIS A 44 -6.44 12.82 -5.33
CA HIS A 44 -5.99 13.95 -6.11
C HIS A 44 -5.35 13.49 -7.44
N ILE A 45 -4.98 14.42 -8.30
CA ILE A 45 -4.42 14.14 -9.62
C ILE A 45 -3.18 13.21 -9.60
N GLY A 46 -2.40 13.23 -8.52
CA GLY A 46 -1.28 12.28 -8.31
C GLY A 46 -1.75 10.83 -8.18
N HIS A 47 -2.87 10.61 -7.49
CA HIS A 47 -3.49 9.28 -7.37
C HIS A 47 -4.07 8.82 -8.72
N ALA A 48 -4.63 9.75 -9.54
CA ALA A 48 -5.09 9.40 -10.87
C ALA A 48 -3.98 8.80 -11.74
N LYS A 49 -2.74 9.33 -11.64
CA LYS A 49 -1.58 8.73 -12.32
C LYS A 49 -1.35 7.29 -11.86
N ALA A 50 -1.35 7.03 -10.56
CA ALA A 50 -1.17 5.69 -10.01
C ALA A 50 -2.27 4.73 -10.50
N VAL A 51 -3.55 5.12 -10.39
CA VAL A 51 -4.68 4.32 -10.90
C VAL A 51 -4.50 3.98 -12.38
N TRP A 52 -4.11 4.94 -13.21
CA TRP A 52 -3.90 4.70 -14.64
C TRP A 52 -2.68 3.84 -14.96
N ILE A 53 -1.64 3.83 -14.11
CA ILE A 53 -0.52 2.91 -14.25
C ILE A 53 -0.96 1.50 -13.87
N ASP A 54 -1.54 1.31 -12.67
CA ASP A 54 -1.99 0.01 -12.19
C ASP A 54 -3.05 -0.63 -13.10
N TYR A 55 -4.09 0.12 -13.41
CA TYR A 55 -5.16 -0.32 -14.32
C TYR A 55 -4.65 -0.53 -15.75
N GLY A 56 -3.84 0.39 -16.26
CA GLY A 56 -3.30 0.34 -17.63
C GLY A 56 -2.42 -0.88 -17.86
N VAL A 57 -1.55 -1.22 -16.90
CA VAL A 57 -0.75 -2.44 -16.97
C VAL A 57 -1.64 -3.68 -16.98
N ALA A 58 -2.63 -3.78 -16.07
CA ALA A 58 -3.56 -4.89 -16.09
C ALA A 58 -4.27 -5.02 -17.45
N LYS A 59 -4.79 -3.91 -17.97
CA LYS A 59 -5.51 -3.86 -19.25
C LYS A 59 -4.63 -4.31 -20.42
N ASP A 60 -3.43 -3.77 -20.55
CA ASP A 60 -2.53 -4.01 -21.68
C ASP A 60 -2.10 -5.49 -21.80
N PHE A 61 -2.17 -6.23 -20.69
CA PHE A 61 -1.85 -7.66 -20.65
C PHE A 61 -3.09 -8.55 -20.42
N GLY A 62 -4.30 -8.03 -20.62
CA GLY A 62 -5.55 -8.80 -20.46
C GLY A 62 -5.82 -9.27 -19.03
N GLY A 63 -5.19 -8.64 -18.06
CA GLY A 63 -5.21 -9.01 -16.64
C GLY A 63 -6.32 -8.35 -15.83
N ARG A 64 -6.16 -8.37 -14.53
CA ARG A 64 -7.11 -7.85 -13.54
C ARG A 64 -6.50 -6.72 -12.72
N PHE A 65 -7.33 -5.76 -12.35
CA PHE A 65 -7.02 -4.65 -11.45
C PHE A 65 -7.90 -4.74 -10.20
N ASN A 66 -7.32 -4.54 -9.03
CA ASN A 66 -8.05 -4.46 -7.76
C ASN A 66 -8.00 -3.04 -7.20
N LEU A 67 -9.12 -2.58 -6.64
CA LEU A 67 -9.14 -1.49 -5.67
C LEU A 67 -9.10 -2.13 -4.28
N ARG A 68 -8.03 -1.94 -3.52
CA ARG A 68 -7.89 -2.46 -2.16
C ARG A 68 -7.57 -1.34 -1.19
N PHE A 69 -8.45 -1.07 -0.26
CA PHE A 69 -8.18 -0.12 0.81
C PHE A 69 -7.12 -0.66 1.77
N ASP A 70 -6.07 0.14 2.01
CA ASP A 70 -5.18 -0.06 3.14
C ASP A 70 -5.83 0.57 4.39
N ASP A 71 -6.69 -0.21 5.02
CA ASP A 71 -7.41 0.13 6.24
C ASP A 71 -6.79 -0.53 7.48
N THR A 72 -5.46 -0.51 7.58
CA THR A 72 -4.72 -1.08 8.71
C THR A 72 -4.57 -0.12 9.89
N ASN A 73 -4.89 1.16 9.72
CA ASN A 73 -4.77 2.18 10.76
C ASN A 73 -6.13 2.71 11.23
N PRO A 74 -6.70 2.19 12.32
CA PRO A 74 -8.07 2.48 12.75
C PRO A 74 -8.33 3.94 13.15
N GLU A 75 -7.28 4.75 13.37
CA GLU A 75 -7.44 6.12 13.90
C GLU A 75 -7.84 7.17 12.84
N LYS A 76 -7.79 6.82 11.54
CA LYS A 76 -7.89 7.82 10.46
C LYS A 76 -8.90 7.48 9.38
N GLU A 77 -9.60 6.39 9.53
CA GLU A 77 -10.43 5.81 8.49
C GLU A 77 -11.89 6.23 8.67
N GLU A 78 -12.47 6.81 7.62
CA GLU A 78 -13.86 7.28 7.63
C GLU A 78 -14.60 6.75 6.39
N GLN A 79 -15.85 6.34 6.57
CA GLN A 79 -16.69 5.80 5.49
C GLN A 79 -16.87 6.79 4.34
N GLU A 80 -16.92 8.09 4.64
CA GLU A 80 -17.00 9.16 3.62
C GLU A 80 -15.85 9.05 2.60
N PHE A 81 -14.62 8.79 3.08
CA PHE A 81 -13.48 8.68 2.19
C PHE A 81 -13.49 7.39 1.37
N VAL A 82 -13.99 6.29 1.96
CA VAL A 82 -14.18 5.03 1.22
C VAL A 82 -15.11 5.26 0.03
N ASP A 83 -16.27 5.85 0.27
CA ASP A 83 -17.29 6.11 -0.75
C ASP A 83 -16.76 7.06 -1.83
N ALA A 84 -16.13 8.16 -1.42
CA ALA A 84 -15.53 9.14 -2.33
C ALA A 84 -14.44 8.53 -3.22
N ILE A 85 -13.58 7.67 -2.67
CA ILE A 85 -12.52 7.00 -3.43
C ILE A 85 -13.09 6.02 -4.44
N ILE A 86 -14.10 5.23 -4.06
CA ILE A 86 -14.78 4.30 -4.99
C ILE A 86 -15.39 5.07 -6.14
N ASP A 87 -16.09 6.17 -5.85
CA ASP A 87 -16.72 7.02 -6.87
C ASP A 87 -15.68 7.68 -7.79
N ASP A 88 -14.58 8.15 -7.25
CA ASP A 88 -13.49 8.74 -8.02
C ASP A 88 -12.83 7.71 -8.96
N VAL A 89 -12.58 6.48 -8.48
CA VAL A 89 -12.01 5.40 -9.32
C VAL A 89 -13.01 4.99 -10.40
N ARG A 90 -14.29 4.84 -10.09
CA ARG A 90 -15.34 4.55 -11.08
C ARG A 90 -15.41 5.64 -12.14
N TRP A 91 -15.38 6.90 -11.72
CA TRP A 91 -15.39 8.02 -12.65
C TRP A 91 -14.15 8.04 -13.54
N LEU A 92 -12.93 7.86 -12.99
CA LEU A 92 -11.71 7.79 -13.78
C LEU A 92 -11.77 6.68 -14.83
N LEU A 93 -12.18 5.48 -14.43
CA LEU A 93 -12.21 4.31 -15.31
C LEU A 93 -13.35 4.36 -16.32
N SER A 94 -14.37 5.22 -16.14
CA SER A 94 -15.42 5.45 -17.16
C SER A 94 -14.89 6.03 -18.47
N ALA A 95 -13.63 6.51 -18.49
CA ALA A 95 -12.93 6.86 -19.73
C ALA A 95 -12.63 5.64 -20.63
N ASP A 96 -12.78 4.43 -20.11
CA ASP A 96 -12.57 3.18 -20.82
C ASP A 96 -13.85 2.34 -20.82
N PRO A 97 -14.49 2.12 -21.98
CA PRO A 97 -15.72 1.33 -22.07
C PRO A 97 -15.53 -0.14 -21.67
N ASP A 98 -14.31 -0.67 -21.75
CA ASP A 98 -13.98 -2.04 -21.40
C ASP A 98 -13.50 -2.23 -19.95
N ALA A 99 -13.58 -1.19 -19.11
CA ALA A 99 -13.10 -1.24 -17.73
C ALA A 99 -13.69 -2.41 -16.93
N HIS A 100 -14.95 -2.78 -17.18
CA HIS A 100 -15.64 -3.89 -16.53
C HIS A 100 -14.99 -5.27 -16.76
N ARG A 101 -14.16 -5.42 -17.80
CA ARG A 101 -13.42 -6.64 -18.09
C ARG A 101 -12.20 -6.82 -17.17
N HIS A 102 -11.67 -5.72 -16.64
CA HIS A 102 -10.44 -5.70 -15.85
C HIS A 102 -10.70 -5.42 -14.38
N TRP A 103 -11.76 -4.71 -14.03
CA TRP A 103 -12.18 -4.42 -12.67
C TRP A 103 -13.64 -4.79 -12.46
N ASP A 104 -13.94 -5.55 -11.41
CA ASP A 104 -15.28 -6.02 -11.06
C ASP A 104 -16.16 -4.93 -10.40
N GLY A 105 -15.63 -3.72 -10.22
CA GLY A 105 -16.32 -2.62 -9.55
C GLY A 105 -16.36 -2.73 -8.03
N GLN A 106 -15.75 -3.77 -7.46
CA GLN A 106 -15.74 -4.02 -6.02
C GLN A 106 -14.46 -3.48 -5.39
N ALA A 107 -14.57 -3.04 -4.14
CA ALA A 107 -13.45 -2.71 -3.28
C ALA A 107 -13.14 -3.90 -2.36
N ARG A 108 -11.85 -4.15 -2.14
CA ARG A 108 -11.31 -5.05 -1.13
C ARG A 108 -10.73 -4.23 0.02
N PHE A 109 -10.59 -4.85 1.17
CA PHE A 109 -10.10 -4.18 2.37
C PHE A 109 -9.01 -5.00 3.04
N GLY A 110 -7.94 -4.33 3.44
CA GLY A 110 -6.84 -4.96 4.16
C GLY A 110 -7.27 -5.61 5.46
N SER A 111 -8.27 -5.01 6.13
CA SER A 111 -8.85 -5.53 7.38
C SER A 111 -9.57 -6.88 7.22
N ASP A 112 -9.98 -7.27 6.00
CA ASP A 112 -10.57 -8.60 5.75
C ASP A 112 -9.54 -9.72 5.92
N TYR A 113 -8.25 -9.41 5.90
CA TYR A 113 -7.14 -10.36 6.00
C TYR A 113 -6.48 -10.39 7.38
N PHE A 114 -6.97 -9.65 8.37
CA PHE A 114 -6.34 -9.55 9.71
C PHE A 114 -6.12 -10.90 10.37
N GLU A 115 -7.10 -11.81 10.31
CA GLU A 115 -6.96 -13.15 10.89
C GLU A 115 -5.83 -13.91 10.20
N ARG A 116 -5.82 -13.93 8.86
CA ARG A 116 -4.77 -14.63 8.11
C ARG A 116 -3.38 -14.03 8.35
N GLN A 117 -3.28 -12.71 8.47
CA GLN A 117 -2.03 -12.04 8.80
C GLN A 117 -1.56 -12.38 10.23
N TYR A 118 -2.48 -12.52 11.18
CA TYR A 118 -2.16 -12.96 12.53
C TYR A 118 -1.62 -14.40 12.56
N GLU A 119 -2.25 -15.33 11.84
CA GLU A 119 -1.77 -16.71 11.71
C GLU A 119 -0.35 -16.76 11.13
N LEU A 120 -0.10 -16.00 10.05
CA LEU A 120 1.21 -15.91 9.40
C LEU A 120 2.27 -15.29 10.35
N ALA A 121 1.87 -14.34 11.20
CA ALA A 121 2.77 -13.80 12.23
C ALA A 121 3.13 -14.87 13.27
N CYS A 122 2.17 -15.69 13.70
CA CYS A 122 2.45 -16.83 14.55
C CYS A 122 3.40 -17.85 13.88
N ASP A 123 3.29 -18.03 12.57
CA ASP A 123 4.22 -18.91 11.83
C ASP A 123 5.65 -18.35 11.82
N LEU A 124 5.84 -17.03 11.67
CA LEU A 124 7.17 -16.42 11.83
C LEU A 124 7.71 -16.56 13.26
N VAL A 125 6.87 -16.42 14.28
CA VAL A 125 7.28 -16.68 15.68
C VAL A 125 7.73 -18.14 15.85
N ARG A 126 6.98 -19.12 15.32
CA ARG A 126 7.35 -20.54 15.37
C ARG A 126 8.68 -20.84 14.69
N LYS A 127 9.02 -20.10 13.64
CA LYS A 127 10.31 -20.17 12.94
C LYS A 127 11.45 -19.46 13.70
N GLY A 128 11.18 -18.81 14.83
CA GLY A 128 12.16 -18.01 15.57
C GLY A 128 12.53 -16.68 14.86
N LEU A 129 11.72 -16.24 13.91
CA LEU A 129 11.94 -15.08 13.07
C LEU A 129 11.13 -13.84 13.50
N ALA A 130 10.39 -13.95 14.60
CA ALA A 130 9.70 -12.82 15.21
C ALA A 130 9.65 -12.98 16.73
N TYR A 131 9.61 -11.86 17.45
CA TYR A 131 9.59 -11.83 18.91
C TYR A 131 8.75 -10.67 19.44
N VAL A 132 8.20 -10.84 20.64
CA VAL A 132 7.50 -9.78 21.38
C VAL A 132 8.54 -8.94 22.12
N CYS A 133 8.49 -7.62 21.89
CA CYS A 133 9.40 -6.63 22.44
C CYS A 133 8.65 -5.68 23.37
N ASP A 134 9.21 -5.44 24.57
CA ASP A 134 8.60 -4.59 25.60
C ASP A 134 9.21 -3.16 25.62
N LEU A 135 10.02 -2.80 24.63
CA LEU A 135 10.52 -1.43 24.49
C LEU A 135 9.39 -0.45 24.17
N SER A 136 9.40 0.70 24.84
CA SER A 136 8.49 1.79 24.51
C SER A 136 8.78 2.36 23.12
N PRO A 137 7.86 3.11 22.49
CA PRO A 137 8.09 3.76 21.21
C PRO A 137 9.34 4.67 21.18
N GLU A 138 9.67 5.33 22.30
CA GLU A 138 10.86 6.15 22.47
C GLU A 138 12.13 5.28 22.45
N GLN A 139 12.16 4.23 23.27
CA GLN A 139 13.27 3.28 23.32
C GLN A 139 13.50 2.58 21.99
N LEU A 140 12.43 2.23 21.26
CA LEU A 140 12.52 1.66 19.91
C LEU A 140 13.20 2.62 18.92
N ARG A 141 12.92 3.92 19.02
CA ARG A 141 13.57 4.94 18.18
C ARG A 141 15.06 5.09 18.54
N GLU A 142 15.40 5.09 19.81
CA GLU A 142 16.77 5.20 20.29
C GLU A 142 17.62 3.98 19.90
N THR A 143 17.08 2.77 20.10
CA THR A 143 17.77 1.51 19.81
C THR A 143 17.91 1.22 18.32
N ARG A 144 17.06 1.80 17.45
CA ARG A 144 17.17 1.62 16.00
C ARG A 144 18.50 2.12 15.42
N GLY A 145 19.15 3.09 16.07
CA GLY A 145 20.36 3.73 15.56
C GLY A 145 20.06 4.75 14.44
N THR A 146 21.09 5.03 13.62
CA THR A 146 21.01 6.02 12.52
C THR A 146 21.58 5.43 11.22
N LEU A 147 21.58 6.19 10.14
CA LEU A 147 22.21 5.76 8.88
C LEU A 147 23.71 5.46 9.03
N THR A 148 24.38 6.13 9.99
CA THR A 148 25.83 6.00 10.23
C THR A 148 26.17 5.20 11.49
N ARG A 149 25.18 4.82 12.29
CA ARG A 149 25.36 4.06 13.53
C ARG A 149 24.42 2.85 13.51
N PRO A 150 24.91 1.61 13.70
CA PRO A 150 24.08 0.43 13.81
C PRO A 150 23.09 0.56 14.98
N GLY A 151 22.02 -0.20 14.92
CA GLY A 151 21.08 -0.35 16.02
C GLY A 151 21.62 -1.26 17.11
N THR A 152 20.92 -1.27 18.24
CA THR A 152 21.19 -2.16 19.37
C THR A 152 20.07 -3.18 19.49
N GLU A 153 20.40 -4.43 19.69
CA GLU A 153 19.42 -5.51 19.89
C GLU A 153 18.58 -5.27 21.15
N SER A 154 17.34 -5.69 21.08
CA SER A 154 16.44 -5.64 22.23
C SER A 154 16.81 -6.73 23.24
N PRO A 155 16.74 -6.47 24.56
CA PRO A 155 16.91 -7.51 25.59
C PRO A 155 15.94 -8.69 25.46
N TRP A 156 14.82 -8.50 24.80
CA TRP A 156 13.78 -9.53 24.61
C TRP A 156 13.88 -10.28 23.30
N ARG A 157 14.94 -10.02 22.51
CA ARG A 157 15.11 -10.61 21.17
C ARG A 157 15.27 -12.13 21.19
N ASP A 158 15.76 -12.66 22.30
CA ASP A 158 16.06 -14.09 22.46
C ASP A 158 15.07 -14.82 23.39
N ARG A 159 13.86 -14.28 23.56
CA ARG A 159 12.76 -15.01 24.20
C ARG A 159 12.45 -16.30 23.45
N SER A 160 12.04 -17.33 24.21
CA SER A 160 11.65 -18.61 23.60
C SER A 160 10.43 -18.46 22.66
N VAL A 161 10.28 -19.39 21.75
CA VAL A 161 9.13 -19.43 20.82
C VAL A 161 7.81 -19.50 21.60
N GLU A 162 7.77 -20.35 22.64
CA GLU A 162 6.59 -20.56 23.48
C GLU A 162 6.19 -19.28 24.21
N GLU A 163 7.15 -18.57 24.82
CA GLU A 163 6.89 -17.29 25.49
C GLU A 163 6.40 -16.24 24.51
N ASN A 164 7.00 -16.14 23.32
CA ASN A 164 6.57 -15.20 22.30
C ASN A 164 5.15 -15.48 21.80
N LEU A 165 4.77 -16.75 21.59
CA LEU A 165 3.42 -17.13 21.18
C LEU A 165 2.39 -16.80 22.27
N ASP A 166 2.70 -17.12 23.55
CA ASP A 166 1.84 -16.76 24.68
C ASP A 166 1.61 -15.24 24.77
N LEU A 167 2.70 -14.47 24.77
CA LEU A 167 2.64 -13.01 24.83
C LEU A 167 1.88 -12.41 23.65
N PHE A 168 2.07 -12.92 22.43
CA PHE A 168 1.37 -12.41 21.26
C PHE A 168 -0.13 -12.74 21.29
N ALA A 169 -0.52 -13.91 21.78
CA ALA A 169 -1.92 -14.27 22.01
C ALA A 169 -2.56 -13.34 23.07
N ARG A 170 -1.86 -13.05 24.13
CA ARG A 170 -2.31 -12.14 25.21
C ARG A 170 -2.36 -10.67 24.72
N MET A 171 -1.45 -10.26 23.82
CA MET A 171 -1.56 -8.96 23.13
C MET A 171 -2.89 -8.87 22.38
N ARG A 172 -3.26 -9.92 21.62
CA ARG A 172 -4.52 -9.99 20.88
C ARG A 172 -5.74 -10.01 21.83
N ALA A 173 -5.62 -10.68 22.97
CA ALA A 173 -6.66 -10.73 23.99
C ALA A 173 -6.86 -9.39 24.74
N GLY A 174 -6.01 -8.39 24.49
CA GLY A 174 -6.14 -7.06 25.10
C GLY A 174 -5.65 -6.98 26.54
N GLU A 175 -4.78 -7.89 26.99
CA GLU A 175 -4.28 -7.89 28.36
C GLU A 175 -3.28 -6.76 28.65
N PHE A 176 -2.66 -6.19 27.61
CA PHE A 176 -1.61 -5.19 27.74
C PHE A 176 -2.07 -3.80 27.30
N PRO A 177 -1.58 -2.71 27.92
CA PRO A 177 -1.92 -1.35 27.51
C PRO A 177 -1.24 -0.96 26.18
N ASP A 178 -1.76 0.08 25.55
CA ASP A 178 -1.21 0.67 24.34
C ASP A 178 0.28 1.04 24.50
N GLY A 179 1.08 0.72 23.50
CA GLY A 179 2.51 1.05 23.47
C GLY A 179 3.40 0.22 24.39
N SER A 180 2.86 -0.71 25.20
CA SER A 180 3.64 -1.52 26.12
C SER A 180 4.39 -2.69 25.46
N LYS A 181 3.86 -3.19 24.35
CA LYS A 181 4.45 -4.31 23.60
C LYS A 181 4.22 -4.16 22.10
N THR A 182 5.17 -4.70 21.34
CA THR A 182 5.11 -4.82 19.89
C THR A 182 5.58 -6.22 19.47
N LEU A 183 5.04 -6.76 18.38
CA LEU A 183 5.67 -7.89 17.69
C LEU A 183 6.66 -7.33 16.67
N ARG A 184 7.90 -7.81 16.68
CA ARG A 184 8.96 -7.40 15.77
C ARG A 184 9.50 -8.59 14.99
N ALA A 185 9.85 -8.36 13.72
CA ALA A 185 10.64 -9.32 12.97
C ALA A 185 12.08 -9.37 13.51
N LYS A 186 12.71 -10.54 13.48
CA LYS A 186 14.10 -10.77 13.90
C LYS A 186 14.98 -10.86 12.65
N ILE A 187 15.59 -9.73 12.25
CA ILE A 187 16.37 -9.63 11.01
C ILE A 187 17.83 -9.23 11.32
N ASP A 188 18.15 -7.95 11.22
CA ASP A 188 19.52 -7.47 11.40
C ASP A 188 19.56 -6.03 11.92
N MET A 189 19.94 -5.84 13.17
CA MET A 189 20.06 -4.52 13.79
C MET A 189 21.27 -3.71 13.29
N ALA A 190 22.19 -4.32 12.54
CA ALA A 190 23.33 -3.65 11.93
C ALA A 190 23.10 -3.29 10.45
N SER A 191 21.97 -3.68 9.86
CA SER A 191 21.65 -3.42 8.46
C SER A 191 21.83 -1.94 8.10
N PRO A 192 22.45 -1.61 6.96
CA PRO A 192 22.49 -0.24 6.44
C PRO A 192 21.09 0.29 6.07
N ASN A 193 20.16 -0.61 5.74
CA ASN A 193 18.76 -0.27 5.55
C ASN A 193 18.02 -0.27 6.89
N LEU A 194 17.62 0.91 7.36
CA LEU A 194 16.92 1.08 8.65
C LEU A 194 15.59 0.30 8.72
N VAL A 195 14.97 0.01 7.57
CA VAL A 195 13.71 -0.73 7.49
C VAL A 195 13.90 -2.21 7.89
N LEU A 196 15.12 -2.76 7.72
CA LEU A 196 15.46 -4.14 8.08
C LEU A 196 15.95 -4.31 9.54
N ARG A 197 16.00 -3.23 10.33
CA ARG A 197 16.45 -3.28 11.73
C ARG A 197 15.34 -3.70 12.68
N ASP A 198 15.05 -4.98 12.72
CA ASP A 198 13.98 -5.62 13.50
C ASP A 198 12.69 -4.79 13.48
N PRO A 199 12.03 -4.67 12.31
CA PRO A 199 10.86 -3.83 12.14
C PRO A 199 9.66 -4.30 12.98
N VAL A 200 8.83 -3.35 13.38
CA VAL A 200 7.57 -3.64 14.06
C VAL A 200 6.58 -4.23 13.06
N MET A 201 5.99 -5.38 13.38
CA MET A 201 4.93 -6.04 12.64
C MET A 201 3.55 -5.71 13.20
N TYR A 202 3.38 -5.79 14.53
CA TYR A 202 2.14 -5.46 15.23
C TYR A 202 2.38 -4.50 16.39
N ARG A 203 1.40 -3.64 16.61
CA ARG A 203 1.31 -2.70 17.74
C ARG A 203 -0.04 -2.83 18.42
N ILE A 204 -0.08 -2.59 19.74
CA ILE A 204 -1.33 -2.53 20.52
C ILE A 204 -1.94 -1.15 20.33
N ARG A 205 -3.21 -1.11 19.93
CA ARG A 205 -4.05 0.08 19.79
C ARG A 205 -5.48 -0.23 20.14
N ARG A 206 -5.99 0.36 21.20
CA ARG A 206 -7.38 0.19 21.64
C ARG A 206 -8.30 1.23 21.02
N VAL A 207 -8.41 1.15 19.70
CA VAL A 207 -9.24 2.03 18.89
C VAL A 207 -10.19 1.18 18.07
N ARG A 208 -11.47 1.59 18.03
CA ARG A 208 -12.48 0.92 17.23
C ARG A 208 -12.17 1.07 15.75
N HIS A 209 -12.11 -0.05 15.04
CA HIS A 209 -11.91 -0.07 13.60
C HIS A 209 -13.24 0.17 12.86
N HIS A 210 -13.23 0.95 11.77
CA HIS A 210 -14.46 1.33 11.04
C HIS A 210 -15.24 0.12 10.49
N ARG A 211 -14.57 -0.99 10.14
CA ARG A 211 -15.20 -2.22 9.65
C ARG A 211 -15.21 -3.37 10.66
N GLN A 212 -14.10 -3.58 11.37
CA GLN A 212 -13.94 -4.69 12.30
C GLN A 212 -14.48 -4.40 13.71
N GLY A 213 -14.92 -3.16 13.96
CA GLY A 213 -15.40 -2.77 15.28
C GLY A 213 -14.34 -2.94 16.35
N ASP A 214 -14.71 -3.59 17.44
CA ASP A 214 -13.86 -3.83 18.61
C ASP A 214 -13.23 -5.24 18.62
N ALA A 215 -13.27 -5.95 17.47
CA ALA A 215 -12.75 -7.33 17.38
C ALA A 215 -11.22 -7.42 17.50
N TRP A 216 -10.52 -6.31 17.28
CA TRP A 216 -9.07 -6.23 17.31
C TRP A 216 -8.60 -5.10 18.22
N CYS A 217 -7.51 -5.35 18.93
CA CYS A 217 -6.76 -4.35 19.71
C CYS A 217 -5.27 -4.35 19.38
N ILE A 218 -4.84 -5.21 18.45
CA ILE A 218 -3.52 -5.19 17.82
C ILE A 218 -3.70 -4.98 16.33
N TYR A 219 -2.88 -4.13 15.74
CA TYR A 219 -2.97 -3.78 14.34
C TYR A 219 -1.63 -3.98 13.64
N PRO A 220 -1.64 -4.54 12.42
CA PRO A 220 -0.43 -4.71 11.63
C PRO A 220 0.12 -3.34 11.20
N THR A 221 1.43 -3.28 10.98
CA THR A 221 2.05 -2.15 10.29
C THR A 221 1.94 -2.33 8.78
N TYR A 222 2.11 -1.23 8.04
CA TYR A 222 2.12 -1.24 6.57
C TYR A 222 3.09 -2.31 6.01
N ASP A 223 4.33 -2.32 6.50
CA ASP A 223 5.37 -3.22 5.97
C ASP A 223 5.04 -4.69 6.16
N TRP A 224 4.34 -5.04 7.23
CA TRP A 224 3.86 -6.41 7.46
C TRP A 224 2.64 -6.74 6.60
N ALA A 225 1.66 -5.82 6.54
CA ALA A 225 0.36 -6.08 5.93
C ALA A 225 0.43 -6.12 4.40
N HIS A 226 1.13 -5.18 3.79
CA HIS A 226 1.05 -4.87 2.37
C HIS A 226 1.44 -6.04 1.46
N GLY A 227 2.61 -6.63 1.68
CA GLY A 227 3.08 -7.78 0.89
C GLY A 227 2.20 -9.01 1.05
N LEU A 228 1.70 -9.26 2.25
CA LEU A 228 0.81 -10.38 2.53
C LEU A 228 -0.56 -10.22 1.87
N GLN A 229 -1.11 -9.01 1.86
CA GLN A 229 -2.36 -8.71 1.16
C GLN A 229 -2.21 -8.91 -0.34
N ASP A 230 -1.09 -8.46 -0.93
CA ASP A 230 -0.77 -8.71 -2.33
C ASP A 230 -0.68 -10.21 -2.62
N SER A 231 -0.01 -10.97 -1.76
CA SER A 231 0.12 -12.41 -1.85
C SER A 231 -1.23 -13.14 -1.77
N ILE A 232 -2.07 -12.78 -0.80
CA ILE A 232 -3.39 -13.39 -0.57
C ILE A 232 -4.32 -13.13 -1.76
N GLU A 233 -4.29 -11.92 -2.33
CA GLU A 233 -5.10 -11.56 -3.50
C GLU A 233 -4.55 -12.12 -4.82
N GLY A 234 -3.32 -12.64 -4.84
CA GLY A 234 -2.65 -13.11 -6.04
C GLY A 234 -2.25 -11.98 -6.99
N VAL A 235 -1.98 -10.79 -6.43
CA VAL A 235 -1.37 -9.68 -7.18
C VAL A 235 -0.01 -10.12 -7.69
N THR A 236 0.22 -10.02 -8.99
CA THR A 236 1.49 -10.44 -9.61
C THR A 236 2.52 -9.33 -9.61
N HIS A 237 2.07 -8.11 -9.93
CA HIS A 237 2.93 -6.94 -10.01
C HIS A 237 2.42 -5.86 -9.04
N SER A 238 3.19 -5.65 -7.99
CA SER A 238 2.93 -4.69 -6.93
C SER A 238 3.57 -3.35 -7.32
N LEU A 239 2.79 -2.47 -7.97
CA LEU A 239 3.29 -1.18 -8.44
C LEU A 239 3.11 -0.13 -7.34
N CYS A 240 4.16 0.64 -7.06
CA CYS A 240 4.13 1.67 -6.02
C CYS A 240 5.06 2.84 -6.36
N THR A 241 5.06 3.88 -5.53
CA THR A 241 5.93 5.04 -5.73
C THR A 241 7.34 4.80 -5.17
N LEU A 242 8.34 5.54 -5.67
CA LEU A 242 9.77 5.37 -5.35
C LEU A 242 10.11 5.45 -3.86
N GLU A 243 9.30 6.10 -3.05
CA GLU A 243 9.47 6.14 -1.60
C GLU A 243 9.46 4.76 -0.93
N TYR A 244 8.89 3.75 -1.60
CA TYR A 244 8.83 2.37 -1.12
C TYR A 244 10.00 1.49 -1.59
N GLU A 245 10.94 2.02 -2.38
CA GLU A 245 12.09 1.25 -2.86
C GLU A 245 12.93 0.71 -1.70
N ILE A 246 13.13 1.50 -0.65
CA ILE A 246 13.85 1.06 0.56
C ILE A 246 13.09 0.01 1.38
N HIS A 247 11.77 -0.12 1.18
CA HIS A 247 10.91 -1.10 1.85
C HIS A 247 10.86 -2.44 1.10
N ARG A 248 11.17 -2.48 -0.20
CA ARG A 248 11.12 -3.70 -1.02
C ARG A 248 11.92 -4.87 -0.44
N PRO A 249 13.16 -4.71 0.10
CA PRO A 249 13.88 -5.83 0.72
C PRO A 249 13.13 -6.44 1.91
N LEU A 250 12.35 -5.66 2.67
CA LEU A 250 11.54 -6.16 3.76
C LEU A 250 10.26 -6.86 3.24
N TYR A 251 9.64 -6.32 2.21
CA TYR A 251 8.53 -6.94 1.50
C TYR A 251 8.90 -8.34 1.01
N ASP A 252 10.03 -8.46 0.31
CA ASP A 252 10.55 -9.74 -0.21
C ASP A 252 10.88 -10.69 0.95
N TRP A 253 11.54 -10.22 2.00
CA TRP A 253 11.93 -11.02 3.14
C TRP A 253 10.74 -11.70 3.82
N PHE A 254 9.65 -10.97 4.08
CA PHE A 254 8.46 -11.56 4.70
C PHE A 254 7.86 -12.67 3.83
N LEU A 255 7.72 -12.44 2.55
CA LEU A 255 7.12 -13.41 1.63
C LEU A 255 7.99 -14.67 1.48
N GLU A 256 9.30 -14.51 1.38
CA GLU A 256 10.28 -15.59 1.31
C GLU A 256 10.27 -16.43 2.59
N GLN A 257 10.34 -15.78 3.77
CA GLN A 257 10.36 -16.50 5.04
C GLN A 257 9.06 -17.28 5.29
N LEU A 258 7.95 -16.80 4.79
CA LEU A 258 6.65 -17.48 4.92
C LEU A 258 6.43 -18.55 3.84
N GLY A 259 7.12 -18.48 2.70
CA GLY A 259 6.94 -19.37 1.57
C GLY A 259 5.58 -19.21 0.90
N VAL A 260 5.02 -17.99 0.90
CA VAL A 260 3.74 -17.66 0.27
C VAL A 260 3.94 -17.14 -1.16
N PHE A 261 2.85 -16.94 -1.90
CA PHE A 261 2.91 -16.36 -3.24
C PHE A 261 3.66 -15.02 -3.22
N HIS A 262 4.64 -14.86 -4.13
CA HIS A 262 5.59 -13.77 -4.12
C HIS A 262 5.40 -12.84 -5.33
N PRO A 263 4.63 -11.74 -5.19
CA PRO A 263 4.52 -10.70 -6.21
C PRO A 263 5.88 -10.03 -6.51
N ARG A 264 5.99 -9.40 -7.68
CA ARG A 264 7.12 -8.53 -7.99
C ARG A 264 6.76 -7.07 -7.68
N GLN A 265 7.44 -6.45 -6.72
CA GLN A 265 7.31 -5.02 -6.45
C GLN A 265 8.14 -4.22 -7.45
N ILE A 266 7.52 -3.19 -8.06
CA ILE A 266 8.17 -2.28 -9.02
C ILE A 266 7.78 -0.85 -8.67
N GLU A 267 8.77 0.03 -8.53
CA GLU A 267 8.56 1.42 -8.14
C GLU A 267 8.62 2.36 -9.35
N PHE A 268 7.76 3.39 -9.31
CA PHE A 268 7.73 4.47 -10.29
C PHE A 268 7.72 5.85 -9.62
N ALA A 269 8.13 6.88 -10.36
CA ALA A 269 8.14 8.25 -9.86
C ALA A 269 6.72 8.78 -9.65
N ARG A 270 6.46 9.39 -8.48
CA ARG A 270 5.21 10.10 -8.22
C ARG A 270 5.06 11.31 -9.15
N LEU A 271 3.81 11.75 -9.31
CA LEU A 271 3.54 13.00 -10.02
C LEU A 271 3.91 14.20 -9.14
N ASN A 272 4.79 15.05 -9.65
CA ASN A 272 5.07 16.37 -9.08
C ASN A 272 4.53 17.43 -10.05
N LEU A 273 3.78 18.40 -9.51
CA LEU A 273 3.27 19.54 -10.27
C LEU A 273 3.79 20.84 -9.65
N THR A 274 4.35 21.71 -10.47
CA THR A 274 4.74 23.05 -10.06
C THR A 274 3.50 23.89 -9.72
N TYR A 275 3.64 24.78 -8.76
CA TYR A 275 2.56 25.71 -8.32
C TYR A 275 1.28 25.02 -7.84
N THR A 276 1.35 23.72 -7.51
CA THR A 276 0.20 22.92 -7.07
C THR A 276 0.50 22.23 -5.74
N VAL A 277 -0.34 22.50 -4.75
CA VAL A 277 -0.28 21.80 -3.47
C VAL A 277 -1.01 20.47 -3.61
N MET A 278 -0.30 19.36 -3.39
CA MET A 278 -0.87 18.00 -3.35
C MET A 278 -0.69 17.39 -1.96
N SER A 279 -0.95 18.17 -0.92
CA SER A 279 -0.83 17.76 0.48
C SER A 279 -2.19 17.60 1.10
N LYS A 280 -2.55 16.38 1.42
CA LYS A 280 -3.73 15.99 2.16
C LYS A 280 -3.94 16.80 3.45
N ARG A 281 -2.90 16.94 4.28
CA ARG A 281 -2.98 17.73 5.51
C ARG A 281 -3.40 19.17 5.22
N LYS A 282 -2.84 19.79 4.17
CA LYS A 282 -3.19 21.16 3.78
C LYS A 282 -4.61 21.26 3.25
N PHE A 283 -5.14 20.26 2.54
CA PHE A 283 -6.53 20.24 2.12
C PHE A 283 -7.47 20.21 3.32
N VAL A 284 -7.22 19.34 4.29
CA VAL A 284 -7.98 19.28 5.56
C VAL A 284 -7.93 20.62 6.30
N GLU A 285 -6.76 21.27 6.38
CA GLU A 285 -6.60 22.59 7.01
C GLU A 285 -7.45 23.65 6.29
N LEU A 286 -7.45 23.66 4.94
CA LEU A 286 -8.23 24.64 4.14
C LEU A 286 -9.74 24.43 4.32
N VAL A 287 -10.21 23.19 4.33
CA VAL A 287 -11.63 22.85 4.55
C VAL A 287 -12.05 23.27 5.97
N LYS A 288 -11.29 22.88 7.00
CA LYS A 288 -11.57 23.24 8.39
C LYS A 288 -11.55 24.76 8.64
N ALA A 289 -10.68 25.48 7.94
CA ALA A 289 -10.60 26.94 8.02
C ALA A 289 -11.68 27.68 7.18
N GLY A 290 -12.58 26.95 6.51
CA GLY A 290 -13.62 27.53 5.65
C GLY A 290 -13.07 28.30 4.44
N LYS A 291 -11.82 28.04 4.04
CA LYS A 291 -11.20 28.69 2.86
C LYS A 291 -11.67 28.10 1.54
N VAL A 292 -12.14 26.86 1.59
CA VAL A 292 -12.76 26.12 0.49
C VAL A 292 -14.06 25.49 1.00
N THR A 293 -15.00 25.20 0.09
CA THR A 293 -16.35 24.71 0.46
C THR A 293 -16.36 23.24 0.87
N GLY A 294 -15.35 22.47 0.47
CA GLY A 294 -15.20 21.04 0.75
C GLY A 294 -14.05 20.47 -0.06
N PHE A 295 -13.87 19.15 -0.02
CA PHE A 295 -12.82 18.47 -0.80
C PHE A 295 -13.13 18.45 -2.30
N ASP A 296 -14.37 18.71 -2.70
CA ASP A 296 -14.82 18.85 -4.09
C ASP A 296 -14.73 20.30 -4.60
N ASP A 297 -14.15 21.24 -3.83
CA ASP A 297 -13.98 22.62 -4.26
C ASP A 297 -13.16 22.68 -5.55
N PRO A 298 -13.64 23.39 -6.61
CA PRO A 298 -12.96 23.45 -7.91
C PRO A 298 -11.54 24.04 -7.87
N ARG A 299 -11.16 24.68 -6.78
CA ARG A 299 -9.81 25.24 -6.58
C ARG A 299 -8.81 24.18 -6.10
N LEU A 300 -9.29 23.02 -5.62
CA LEU A 300 -8.44 21.92 -5.17
C LEU A 300 -8.10 20.98 -6.33
N PRO A 301 -6.89 20.38 -6.35
CA PRO A 301 -6.50 19.38 -7.34
C PRO A 301 -6.98 17.97 -6.97
N THR A 302 -8.03 17.84 -6.16
CA THR A 302 -8.73 16.59 -5.90
C THR A 302 -9.47 16.15 -7.14
N LEU A 303 -9.71 14.84 -7.30
CA LEU A 303 -10.47 14.33 -8.46
C LEU A 303 -11.91 14.86 -8.44
N ALA A 304 -12.55 14.90 -7.28
CA ALA A 304 -13.85 15.50 -7.08
C ALA A 304 -13.87 17.00 -7.48
N GLY A 305 -12.84 17.78 -7.07
CA GLY A 305 -12.69 19.18 -7.46
C GLY A 305 -12.46 19.38 -8.95
N LEU A 306 -11.61 18.55 -9.57
CA LEU A 306 -11.37 18.60 -11.02
C LEU A 306 -12.63 18.23 -11.80
N ARG A 307 -13.37 17.20 -11.38
CA ARG A 307 -14.65 16.80 -11.99
C ARG A 307 -15.67 17.92 -11.88
N ARG A 308 -15.81 18.56 -10.72
CA ARG A 308 -16.72 19.71 -10.51
C ARG A 308 -16.29 20.93 -11.33
N ARG A 309 -14.98 21.09 -11.58
CA ARG A 309 -14.44 22.12 -12.47
C ARG A 309 -14.71 21.87 -13.95
N GLY A 310 -15.20 20.69 -14.33
CA GLY A 310 -15.56 20.34 -15.70
C GLY A 310 -14.52 19.51 -16.45
N TYR A 311 -13.46 19.02 -15.79
CA TYR A 311 -12.55 18.07 -16.43
C TYR A 311 -13.25 16.71 -16.64
N SER A 312 -13.13 16.14 -17.84
CA SER A 312 -13.62 14.82 -18.13
C SER A 312 -12.61 13.74 -17.71
N PRO A 313 -13.05 12.49 -17.45
CA PRO A 313 -12.14 11.38 -17.17
C PRO A 313 -11.19 11.09 -18.34
N GLN A 314 -11.62 11.34 -19.59
CA GLN A 314 -10.78 11.22 -20.78
C GLN A 314 -9.64 12.23 -20.77
N ALA A 315 -9.89 13.48 -20.33
CA ALA A 315 -8.86 14.51 -20.21
C ALA A 315 -7.82 14.13 -19.15
N ILE A 316 -8.25 13.61 -18.00
CA ILE A 316 -7.35 13.14 -16.94
C ILE A 316 -6.51 11.94 -17.43
N ARG A 317 -7.14 10.97 -18.12
CA ARG A 317 -6.44 9.84 -18.73
C ARG A 317 -5.36 10.30 -19.70
N GLU A 318 -5.71 11.20 -20.63
CA GLU A 318 -4.77 11.72 -21.64
C GLU A 318 -3.61 12.48 -20.96
N PHE A 319 -3.89 13.26 -19.93
CA PHE A 319 -2.86 13.92 -19.14
C PHE A 319 -1.88 12.91 -18.53
N CYS A 320 -2.39 11.85 -17.85
CA CYS A 320 -1.55 10.80 -17.27
C CYS A 320 -0.74 10.05 -18.33
N ARG A 321 -1.34 9.77 -19.51
CA ARG A 321 -0.67 9.13 -20.65
C ARG A 321 0.51 9.98 -21.17
N ARG A 322 0.33 11.29 -21.29
CA ARG A 322 1.39 12.21 -21.78
C ARG A 322 2.55 12.33 -20.80
N ILE A 323 2.29 12.32 -19.51
CA ILE A 323 3.35 12.35 -18.49
C ILE A 323 4.19 11.08 -18.56
N GLY A 324 3.56 9.93 -18.84
CA GLY A 324 4.22 8.64 -18.93
C GLY A 324 4.66 8.08 -17.58
N VAL A 325 5.51 7.05 -17.65
CA VAL A 325 6.05 6.31 -16.50
C VAL A 325 7.56 6.49 -16.44
N THR A 326 8.06 7.00 -15.33
CA THR A 326 9.49 7.29 -15.13
C THR A 326 9.98 6.76 -13.78
N LYS A 327 11.30 6.53 -13.67
CA LYS A 327 11.99 6.25 -12.38
C LYS A 327 12.58 7.52 -11.74
N THR A 328 12.56 8.62 -12.42
CA THR A 328 13.06 9.92 -11.92
C THR A 328 11.89 10.88 -11.78
N ALA A 329 11.83 11.61 -10.65
CA ALA A 329 10.80 12.60 -10.35
C ALA A 329 11.20 14.00 -10.91
#